data_50c9fe28e8ff9688ef0e67b0224095da
#
_entry.id   50c9fe28e8ff9688ef0e67b0224095da
#
_cell.length_a   1.000
_cell.length_b   1.000
_cell.length_c   1.000
_cell.angle_alpha   90.00
_cell.angle_beta   90.00
_cell.angle_gamma   90.00
#
_symmetry.space_group_name_H-M   'P 1'
#
loop_
_entity.id
_entity.type
_entity.pdbx_description
1 polymer ?
#
loop_
_entity_poly.entity_id
_entity_poly.type
_entity_poly.pdbx_seq_one_letter_code
_entity_poly.pdbx_strand_id
1 'polypeptide(L)'
;MSTREKVPSPDPEPKPSVENIVDAAAAVAFALGDKVPYALVGGGACSVLGSQRLTEDIDIVVPRGRTSEARQLLREHPEYFDVERRTLHTYFKSEPGRVLVEILAPPAMFREEYDETTPTIRMLDDKVRVLQPTLLLNAKCGSVQNRRSEDKKKSDALDILFLLEWCYRHEIFPTADEVPNASEGLVRTFVSLFPCTEHWINAGYDLLSFFVARGVVDGSLVILPPYVLRCVADFVWLL
;
A
#
# COMPACT_ATOMS: atom_id res chain seq x y z
N MET A 1 -9.51 40.75 -35.73
CA MET A 1 -9.52 39.39 -35.16
C MET A 1 -8.20 39.19 -34.46
N SER A 2 -8.20 39.24 -33.15
CA SER A 2 -6.96 39.08 -32.34
C SER A 2 -6.79 37.58 -32.05
N THR A 3 -5.78 36.97 -32.64
CA THR A 3 -5.36 35.59 -32.30
C THR A 3 -4.73 35.60 -30.91
N ARG A 4 -5.48 35.08 -29.92
CA ARG A 4 -4.91 34.78 -28.61
C ARG A 4 -3.88 33.65 -28.78
N GLU A 5 -2.61 33.98 -28.66
CA GLU A 5 -1.56 32.97 -28.49
C GLU A 5 -1.89 32.10 -27.32
N LYS A 6 -1.95 30.76 -27.54
CA LYS A 6 -2.09 29.77 -26.49
C LYS A 6 -0.77 29.75 -25.70
N VAL A 7 -0.80 30.24 -24.46
CA VAL A 7 0.32 30.06 -23.53
C VAL A 7 0.56 28.55 -23.40
N PRO A 8 1.77 28.04 -23.64
CA PRO A 8 2.06 26.61 -23.45
C PRO A 8 1.74 26.23 -22.00
N SER A 9 1.14 25.06 -21.81
CA SER A 9 0.95 24.49 -20.50
C SER A 9 2.34 24.33 -19.83
N PRO A 10 2.49 24.65 -18.55
CA PRO A 10 3.76 24.41 -17.86
C PRO A 10 4.12 22.93 -17.96
N ASP A 11 5.41 22.65 -18.11
CA ASP A 11 5.93 21.29 -18.11
C ASP A 11 5.47 20.56 -16.84
N PRO A 12 5.13 19.25 -16.93
CA PRO A 12 4.70 18.50 -15.78
C PRO A 12 5.81 18.54 -14.70
N GLU A 13 5.42 18.80 -13.45
CA GLU A 13 6.35 18.76 -12.32
C GLU A 13 7.08 17.40 -12.30
N PRO A 14 8.39 17.37 -12.04
CA PRO A 14 9.13 16.12 -11.96
C PRO A 14 8.58 15.25 -10.80
N LYS A 15 8.50 13.95 -11.05
CA LYS A 15 8.03 13.00 -10.03
C LYS A 15 9.05 12.87 -8.90
N PRO A 16 8.60 12.74 -7.65
CA PRO A 16 9.49 12.54 -6.53
C PRO A 16 10.23 11.18 -6.64
N SER A 17 11.45 11.14 -6.12
CA SER A 17 12.22 9.89 -5.97
C SER A 17 11.75 9.11 -4.74
N VAL A 18 12.20 7.87 -4.62
CA VAL A 18 11.97 7.07 -3.38
C VAL A 18 12.57 7.78 -2.16
N GLU A 19 13.72 8.41 -2.31
CA GLU A 19 14.37 9.19 -1.24
C GLU A 19 13.48 10.36 -0.80
N ASN A 20 12.88 11.11 -1.73
CA ASN A 20 11.94 12.19 -1.38
C ASN A 20 10.73 11.67 -0.58
N ILE A 21 10.23 10.48 -0.90
CA ILE A 21 9.14 9.82 -0.15
C ILE A 21 9.58 9.46 1.27
N VAL A 22 10.78 8.92 1.43
CA VAL A 22 11.36 8.55 2.74
C VAL A 22 11.60 9.81 3.58
N ASP A 23 12.15 10.86 2.99
CA ASP A 23 12.37 12.15 3.67
C ASP A 23 11.05 12.80 4.09
N ALA A 24 10.03 12.76 3.22
CA ALA A 24 8.69 13.23 3.56
C ALA A 24 8.09 12.47 4.75
N ALA A 25 8.26 11.14 4.78
CA ALA A 25 7.82 10.30 5.89
C ALA A 25 8.54 10.65 7.21
N ALA A 26 9.84 10.87 7.15
CA ALA A 26 10.65 11.28 8.31
C ALA A 26 10.24 12.67 8.82
N ALA A 27 10.00 13.63 7.92
CA ALA A 27 9.54 14.97 8.28
C ALA A 27 8.13 14.94 8.91
N VAL A 28 7.20 14.13 8.39
CA VAL A 28 5.88 13.91 9.00
C VAL A 28 6.02 13.33 10.40
N ALA A 29 6.87 12.33 10.57
CA ALA A 29 7.15 11.73 11.87
C ALA A 29 7.67 12.77 12.89
N PHE A 30 8.59 13.62 12.45
CA PHE A 30 9.12 14.70 13.27
C PHE A 30 8.03 15.72 13.67
N ALA A 31 7.22 16.17 12.73
CA ALA A 31 6.19 17.17 12.97
C ALA A 31 5.05 16.68 13.88
N LEU A 32 4.59 15.46 13.68
CA LEU A 32 3.51 14.86 14.46
C LEU A 32 3.99 14.38 15.85
N GLY A 33 5.18 13.80 15.91
CA GLY A 33 5.75 13.25 17.14
C GLY A 33 4.78 12.27 17.82
N ASP A 34 4.59 12.45 19.13
CA ASP A 34 3.60 11.71 19.92
C ASP A 34 2.30 12.52 20.18
N LYS A 35 2.16 13.70 19.57
CA LYS A 35 0.99 14.58 19.77
C LYS A 35 -0.26 14.03 19.09
N VAL A 36 -0.11 13.42 17.92
CA VAL A 36 -1.19 12.79 17.15
C VAL A 36 -0.77 11.37 16.79
N PRO A 37 -1.52 10.35 17.22
CA PRO A 37 -1.33 9.00 16.72
C PRO A 37 -1.50 8.97 15.20
N TYR A 38 -0.56 8.34 14.49
CA TYR A 38 -0.61 8.20 13.05
C TYR A 38 0.09 6.91 12.63
N ALA A 39 -0.21 6.48 11.42
CA ALA A 39 0.60 5.48 10.71
C ALA A 39 0.70 5.84 9.22
N LEU A 40 1.84 5.58 8.61
CA LEU A 40 1.97 5.56 7.15
C LEU A 40 1.18 4.40 6.59
N VAL A 41 0.47 4.66 5.51
CA VAL A 41 -0.29 3.67 4.73
C VAL A 41 0.00 3.85 3.23
N GLY A 42 -0.69 3.13 2.38
CA GLY A 42 -0.59 3.33 0.94
C GLY A 42 0.77 2.94 0.33
N GLY A 43 1.09 3.58 -0.79
CA GLY A 43 2.35 3.35 -1.51
C GLY A 43 3.58 3.87 -0.78
N GLY A 44 3.45 5.01 -0.08
CA GLY A 44 4.51 5.60 0.72
C GLY A 44 4.96 4.69 1.87
N ALA A 45 4.03 3.97 2.51
CA ALA A 45 4.37 2.95 3.50
C ALA A 45 5.22 1.83 2.90
N CYS A 46 4.86 1.32 1.72
CA CYS A 46 5.66 0.32 1.01
C CYS A 46 7.07 0.84 0.68
N SER A 47 7.21 2.12 0.28
CA SER A 47 8.52 2.72 0.02
C SER A 47 9.39 2.77 1.29
N VAL A 48 8.82 3.14 2.44
CA VAL A 48 9.54 3.13 3.73
C VAL A 48 9.91 1.71 4.17
N LEU A 49 9.12 0.69 3.80
CA LEU A 49 9.45 -0.72 4.01
C LEU A 49 10.53 -1.24 3.05
N GLY A 50 10.94 -0.47 2.04
CA GLY A 50 12.00 -0.82 1.10
C GLY A 50 11.54 -1.12 -0.33
N SER A 51 10.28 -0.87 -0.67
CA SER A 51 9.78 -0.99 -2.05
C SER A 51 10.44 0.06 -2.95
N GLN A 52 10.88 -0.37 -4.12
CA GLN A 52 11.46 0.50 -5.16
C GLN A 52 10.41 1.02 -6.15
N ARG A 53 9.14 0.68 -5.95
CA ARG A 53 8.06 1.22 -6.78
C ARG A 53 7.89 2.72 -6.51
N LEU A 54 7.92 3.50 -7.58
CA LEU A 54 7.69 4.94 -7.47
C LEU A 54 6.24 5.23 -7.05
N THR A 55 6.09 6.15 -6.09
CA THR A 55 4.83 6.78 -5.72
C THR A 55 5.02 8.30 -5.73
N GLU A 56 3.93 9.06 -5.81
CA GLU A 56 3.98 10.53 -5.91
C GLU A 56 3.51 11.20 -4.60
N ASP A 57 3.03 10.40 -3.68
CA ASP A 57 2.37 10.81 -2.46
C ASP A 57 2.78 9.95 -1.26
N ILE A 58 2.55 10.48 -0.08
CA ILE A 58 2.49 9.71 1.15
C ILE A 58 1.11 9.87 1.77
N ASP A 59 0.55 8.73 2.17
CA ASP A 59 -0.70 8.66 2.91
C ASP A 59 -0.40 8.43 4.39
N ILE A 60 -0.97 9.22 5.27
CA ILE A 60 -1.00 8.94 6.70
C ILE A 60 -2.43 8.77 7.17
N VAL A 61 -2.66 7.75 7.98
CA VAL A 61 -3.95 7.59 8.67
C VAL A 61 -3.83 8.12 10.09
N VAL A 62 -4.86 8.83 10.54
CA VAL A 62 -5.02 9.34 11.91
C VAL A 62 -6.38 8.92 12.47
N PRO A 63 -6.57 8.88 13.79
CA PRO A 63 -7.88 8.58 14.39
C PRO A 63 -8.95 9.56 13.92
N ARG A 64 -10.19 9.10 13.91
CA ARG A 64 -11.35 9.90 13.52
C ARG A 64 -11.38 11.23 14.25
N GLY A 65 -11.54 12.33 13.50
CA GLY A 65 -11.60 13.69 14.04
C GLY A 65 -10.23 14.36 14.25
N ARG A 66 -9.09 13.66 14.05
CA ARG A 66 -7.76 14.23 14.30
C ARG A 66 -7.07 14.82 13.05
N THR A 67 -7.71 14.80 11.87
CA THR A 67 -7.13 15.30 10.61
C THR A 67 -6.77 16.79 10.67
N SER A 68 -7.60 17.62 11.31
CA SER A 68 -7.33 19.07 11.43
C SER A 68 -6.14 19.34 12.33
N GLU A 69 -5.99 18.60 13.41
CA GLU A 69 -4.88 18.73 14.34
C GLU A 69 -3.57 18.27 13.69
N ALA A 70 -3.57 17.12 13.04
CA ALA A 70 -2.41 16.64 12.28
C ALA A 70 -1.96 17.69 11.25
N ARG A 71 -2.90 18.25 10.48
CA ARG A 71 -2.59 19.30 9.49
C ARG A 71 -2.06 20.56 10.14
N GLN A 72 -2.55 20.93 11.33
CA GLN A 72 -2.07 22.09 12.05
C GLN A 72 -0.61 21.89 12.50
N LEU A 73 -0.25 20.71 12.99
CA LEU A 73 1.13 20.37 13.35
C LEU A 73 2.07 20.44 12.15
N LEU A 74 1.66 19.94 10.99
CA LEU A 74 2.46 20.07 9.76
C LEU A 74 2.63 21.55 9.37
N ARG A 75 1.60 22.39 9.55
CA ARG A 75 1.67 23.84 9.27
C ARG A 75 2.65 24.58 10.19
N GLU A 76 2.91 24.07 11.39
CA GLU A 76 3.87 24.65 12.36
C GLU A 76 5.31 24.45 11.92
N HIS A 77 5.55 23.64 10.89
CA HIS A 77 6.87 23.38 10.29
C HIS A 77 6.95 23.88 8.84
N PRO A 78 6.87 25.21 8.62
CA PRO A 78 6.85 25.78 7.26
C PRO A 78 8.18 25.59 6.52
N GLU A 79 9.26 25.21 7.19
CA GLU A 79 10.54 24.83 6.58
C GLU A 79 10.41 23.51 5.79
N TYR A 80 9.56 22.59 6.24
CA TYR A 80 9.33 21.28 5.60
C TYR A 80 8.05 21.24 4.78
N PHE A 81 6.99 21.94 5.21
CA PHE A 81 5.67 21.76 4.63
C PHE A 81 5.09 23.05 4.07
N ASP A 82 4.36 22.91 2.97
CA ASP A 82 3.45 23.91 2.44
C ASP A 82 2.02 23.42 2.57
N VAL A 83 1.21 24.12 3.37
CA VAL A 83 -0.19 23.78 3.61
C VAL A 83 -1.08 24.84 2.97
N GLU A 84 -1.70 24.51 1.86
CA GLU A 84 -2.56 25.41 1.11
C GLU A 84 -3.80 25.81 1.92
N ARG A 85 -4.07 27.11 2.00
CA ARG A 85 -5.17 27.63 2.84
C ARG A 85 -6.55 27.27 2.32
N ARG A 86 -6.75 27.17 1.02
CA ARG A 86 -8.06 26.99 0.38
C ARG A 86 -8.39 25.51 0.17
N THR A 87 -7.46 24.74 -0.37
CA THR A 87 -7.65 23.34 -0.73
C THR A 87 -7.34 22.40 0.42
N LEU A 88 -6.54 22.88 1.40
CA LEU A 88 -5.98 22.10 2.50
C LEU A 88 -5.01 21.01 2.05
N HIS A 89 -4.57 21.04 0.78
CA HIS A 89 -3.50 20.17 0.33
C HIS A 89 -2.24 20.49 1.13
N THR A 90 -1.53 19.46 1.49
CA THR A 90 -0.28 19.54 2.23
C THR A 90 0.83 18.94 1.39
N TYR A 91 1.91 19.67 1.21
CA TYR A 91 3.06 19.20 0.42
C TYR A 91 4.31 19.26 1.26
N PHE A 92 5.09 18.19 1.22
CA PHE A 92 6.46 18.21 1.68
C PHE A 92 7.34 18.85 0.58
N LYS A 93 8.20 19.77 1.00
CA LYS A 93 9.13 20.50 0.12
C LYS A 93 10.36 19.64 -0.14
N SER A 94 10.53 19.19 -1.36
CA SER A 94 11.69 18.41 -1.81
C SER A 94 12.15 18.88 -3.18
N GLU A 95 13.34 18.49 -3.58
CA GLU A 95 13.88 18.70 -4.92
C GLU A 95 14.40 17.37 -5.49
N PRO A 96 14.08 17.05 -6.73
CA PRO A 96 13.16 17.74 -7.62
C PRO A 96 11.68 17.36 -7.30
N GLY A 97 10.82 18.37 -7.28
CA GLY A 97 9.39 18.21 -7.07
C GLY A 97 8.97 18.08 -5.59
N ARG A 98 7.71 18.28 -5.34
CA ARG A 98 7.12 18.21 -4.00
C ARG A 98 6.34 16.91 -3.82
N VAL A 99 6.28 16.40 -2.58
CA VAL A 99 5.52 15.19 -2.24
C VAL A 99 4.18 15.60 -1.63
N LEU A 100 3.07 15.11 -2.19
CA LEU A 100 1.75 15.29 -1.59
C LEU A 100 1.66 14.47 -0.30
N VAL A 101 1.14 15.08 0.77
CA VAL A 101 0.85 14.41 2.05
C VAL A 101 -0.66 14.35 2.23
N GLU A 102 -1.24 13.18 2.05
CA GLU A 102 -2.67 12.94 2.29
C GLU A 102 -2.91 12.51 3.74
N ILE A 103 -3.83 13.20 4.43
CA ILE A 103 -4.20 12.88 5.82
C ILE A 103 -5.56 12.21 5.79
N LEU A 104 -5.57 10.91 6.00
CA LEU A 104 -6.73 10.05 5.94
C LEU A 104 -7.32 9.82 7.34
N ALA A 105 -8.61 9.58 7.42
CA ALA A 105 -9.27 9.14 8.64
C ALA A 105 -10.43 8.20 8.33
N PRO A 106 -10.68 7.18 9.18
CA PRO A 106 -11.85 6.32 9.08
C PRO A 106 -13.17 7.09 9.21
N PRO A 107 -14.26 6.59 8.60
CA PRO A 107 -14.29 5.57 7.55
C PRO A 107 -14.24 6.19 6.14
N ALA A 108 -14.19 7.52 6.03
CA ALA A 108 -14.42 8.22 4.77
C ALA A 108 -13.30 8.04 3.75
N MET A 109 -12.04 8.15 4.19
CA MET A 109 -10.87 8.10 3.33
C MET A 109 -9.98 6.87 3.60
N PHE A 110 -10.19 6.20 4.72
CA PHE A 110 -9.58 4.94 5.10
C PHE A 110 -10.68 4.00 5.56
N ARG A 111 -10.78 2.80 4.99
CA ARG A 111 -11.92 1.91 5.21
C ARG A 111 -11.85 1.15 6.52
N GLU A 112 -10.63 0.76 6.88
CA GLU A 112 -10.35 0.05 8.12
C GLU A 112 -10.42 1.03 9.30
N GLU A 113 -10.81 0.55 10.46
CA GLU A 113 -10.72 1.34 11.69
C GLU A 113 -9.25 1.62 12.02
N TYR A 114 -8.99 2.80 12.58
CA TYR A 114 -7.68 3.22 13.03
C TYR A 114 -7.80 4.05 14.31
N ASP A 115 -7.10 3.60 15.34
CA ASP A 115 -6.98 4.29 16.61
C ASP A 115 -5.57 4.10 17.23
N GLU A 116 -5.42 4.50 18.49
CA GLU A 116 -4.16 4.43 19.23
C GLU A 116 -3.70 3.00 19.51
N THR A 117 -4.60 2.01 19.45
CA THR A 117 -4.32 0.60 19.70
C THR A 117 -4.01 -0.18 18.42
N THR A 118 -4.24 0.44 17.25
CA THR A 118 -3.99 -0.20 15.96
C THR A 118 -2.51 -0.55 15.81
N PRO A 119 -2.17 -1.81 15.50
CA PRO A 119 -0.78 -2.24 15.40
C PRO A 119 0.02 -1.50 14.35
N THR A 120 1.19 -1.01 14.75
CA THR A 120 2.15 -0.35 13.87
C THR A 120 3.55 -0.92 14.11
N ILE A 121 4.41 -0.80 13.10
CA ILE A 121 5.84 -1.05 13.24
C ILE A 121 6.61 0.27 13.14
N ARG A 122 7.81 0.28 13.69
CA ARG A 122 8.72 1.43 13.65
C ARG A 122 9.80 1.19 12.61
N MET A 123 10.03 2.19 11.78
CA MET A 123 11.04 2.18 10.71
C MET A 123 11.93 3.44 10.82
N LEU A 124 13.01 3.48 10.05
CA LEU A 124 13.95 4.61 9.98
C LEU A 124 14.45 5.02 11.39
N ASP A 125 15.19 4.13 12.03
CA ASP A 125 15.72 4.30 13.40
C ASP A 125 14.60 4.57 14.42
N ASP A 126 13.52 3.81 14.36
CA ASP A 126 12.36 3.89 15.26
C ASP A 126 11.58 5.22 15.22
N LYS A 127 11.80 6.05 14.20
CA LYS A 127 11.17 7.37 14.11
C LYS A 127 9.82 7.36 13.42
N VAL A 128 9.68 6.56 12.35
CA VAL A 128 8.50 6.55 11.49
C VAL A 128 7.58 5.40 11.84
N ARG A 129 6.31 5.69 12.10
CA ARG A 129 5.26 4.68 12.33
C ARG A 129 4.66 4.26 10.99
N VAL A 130 4.72 2.98 10.70
CA VAL A 130 4.11 2.35 9.53
C VAL A 130 3.02 1.40 10.03
N LEU A 131 1.86 1.40 9.39
CA LEU A 131 0.81 0.42 9.69
C LEU A 131 1.38 -0.99 9.56
N GLN A 132 0.98 -1.91 10.45
CA GLN A 132 1.47 -3.29 10.41
C GLN A 132 1.31 -3.87 9.00
N PRO A 133 2.33 -4.56 8.45
CA PRO A 133 2.33 -5.03 7.06
C PRO A 133 1.15 -5.94 6.70
N THR A 134 0.64 -6.75 7.63
CA THR A 134 -0.58 -7.56 7.40
C THR A 134 -1.81 -6.67 7.21
N LEU A 135 -1.94 -5.57 7.96
CA LEU A 135 -3.02 -4.60 7.78
C LEU A 135 -2.86 -3.79 6.49
N LEU A 136 -1.62 -3.44 6.10
CA LEU A 136 -1.37 -2.85 4.78
C LEU A 136 -1.77 -3.79 3.65
N LEU A 137 -1.42 -5.07 3.77
CA LEU A 137 -1.81 -6.10 2.82
C LEU A 137 -3.33 -6.20 2.71
N ASN A 138 -4.03 -6.21 3.86
CA ASN A 138 -5.49 -6.21 3.89
C ASN A 138 -6.09 -5.00 3.14
N ALA A 139 -5.60 -3.79 3.43
CA ALA A 139 -6.06 -2.57 2.77
C ALA A 139 -5.81 -2.60 1.25
N LYS A 140 -4.64 -3.12 0.81
CA LYS A 140 -4.32 -3.26 -0.62
C LYS A 140 -5.18 -4.31 -1.32
N CYS A 141 -5.45 -5.45 -0.67
CA CYS A 141 -6.38 -6.47 -1.18
C CYS A 141 -7.80 -5.91 -1.36
N GLY A 142 -8.27 -5.10 -0.41
CA GLY A 142 -9.55 -4.40 -0.52
C GLY A 142 -9.55 -3.35 -1.62
N SER A 143 -8.44 -2.63 -1.80
CA SER A 143 -8.32 -1.56 -2.80
C SER A 143 -8.32 -2.12 -4.23
N VAL A 144 -7.50 -3.12 -4.54
CA VAL A 144 -7.34 -3.66 -5.89
C VAL A 144 -8.66 -4.14 -6.49
N GLN A 145 -9.57 -4.67 -5.68
CA GLN A 145 -10.89 -5.12 -6.10
C GLN A 145 -11.82 -3.96 -6.53
N ASN A 146 -11.61 -2.79 -5.97
CA ASN A 146 -12.52 -1.64 -6.12
C ASN A 146 -11.96 -0.54 -7.02
N ARG A 147 -10.72 -0.66 -7.51
CA ARG A 147 -10.12 0.31 -8.44
C ARG A 147 -10.79 0.27 -9.80
N ARG A 148 -11.05 1.45 -10.36
CA ARG A 148 -11.54 1.62 -11.74
C ARG A 148 -10.39 1.80 -12.74
N SER A 149 -9.27 2.38 -12.30
CA SER A 149 -8.10 2.62 -13.14
C SER A 149 -7.20 1.38 -13.16
N GLU A 150 -6.87 0.90 -14.34
CA GLU A 150 -5.96 -0.25 -14.53
C GLU A 150 -4.55 0.04 -14.01
N ASP A 151 -4.06 1.28 -14.17
CA ASP A 151 -2.75 1.66 -13.64
C ASP A 151 -2.72 1.62 -12.11
N LYS A 152 -3.81 2.06 -11.45
CA LYS A 152 -3.92 1.95 -9.99
C LYS A 152 -4.10 0.51 -9.53
N LYS A 153 -4.77 -0.35 -10.30
CA LYS A 153 -4.82 -1.81 -10.02
C LYS A 153 -3.43 -2.43 -10.09
N LYS A 154 -2.66 -2.12 -11.14
CA LYS A 154 -1.27 -2.59 -11.28
C LYS A 154 -0.40 -2.14 -10.11
N SER A 155 -0.53 -0.88 -9.70
CA SER A 155 0.21 -0.34 -8.55
C SER A 155 -0.15 -1.08 -7.25
N ASP A 156 -1.45 -1.27 -6.97
CA ASP A 156 -1.89 -2.02 -5.79
C ASP A 156 -1.46 -3.49 -5.86
N ALA A 157 -1.45 -4.11 -7.07
CA ALA A 157 -0.96 -5.48 -7.24
C ALA A 157 0.55 -5.60 -6.93
N LEU A 158 1.37 -4.65 -7.39
CA LEU A 158 2.79 -4.62 -7.07
C LEU A 158 3.03 -4.42 -5.56
N ASP A 159 2.23 -3.59 -4.91
CA ASP A 159 2.29 -3.41 -3.46
C ASP A 159 1.89 -4.69 -2.72
N ILE A 160 0.87 -5.43 -3.18
CA ILE A 160 0.50 -6.73 -2.62
C ILE A 160 1.66 -7.71 -2.72
N LEU A 161 2.27 -7.86 -3.90
CA LEU A 161 3.42 -8.76 -4.08
C LEU A 161 4.60 -8.39 -3.18
N PHE A 162 4.90 -7.11 -3.09
CA PHE A 162 5.94 -6.61 -2.20
C PHE A 162 5.64 -6.95 -0.73
N LEU A 163 4.40 -6.72 -0.27
CA LEU A 163 4.02 -6.99 1.12
C LEU A 163 4.03 -8.48 1.46
N LEU A 164 3.61 -9.35 0.53
CA LEU A 164 3.72 -10.81 0.70
C LEU A 164 5.18 -11.24 0.85
N GLU A 165 6.07 -10.74 -0.02
CA GLU A 165 7.50 -11.02 0.04
C GLU A 165 8.12 -10.44 1.32
N TRP A 166 7.71 -9.24 1.72
CA TRP A 166 8.17 -8.61 2.95
C TRP A 166 7.77 -9.45 4.17
N CYS A 167 6.52 -9.90 4.24
CA CYS A 167 6.02 -10.77 5.30
C CYS A 167 6.82 -12.08 5.36
N TYR A 168 7.03 -12.72 4.24
CA TYR A 168 7.82 -13.95 4.15
C TYR A 168 9.24 -13.76 4.70
N ARG A 169 9.95 -12.70 4.27
CA ARG A 169 11.32 -12.41 4.73
C ARG A 169 11.43 -12.10 6.22
N HIS A 170 10.35 -11.65 6.83
CA HIS A 170 10.29 -11.34 8.26
C HIS A 170 9.58 -12.43 9.08
N GLU A 171 9.34 -13.61 8.48
CA GLU A 171 8.70 -14.77 9.11
C GLU A 171 7.31 -14.43 9.68
N ILE A 172 6.58 -13.51 9.02
CA ILE A 172 5.21 -13.14 9.32
C ILE A 172 4.29 -13.87 8.36
N PHE A 173 3.38 -14.68 8.89
CA PHE A 173 2.42 -15.46 8.12
C PHE A 173 1.02 -14.89 8.32
N PRO A 174 0.50 -14.10 7.35
CA PRO A 174 -0.81 -13.46 7.48
C PRO A 174 -1.92 -14.50 7.67
N THR A 175 -2.76 -14.28 8.67
CA THR A 175 -3.93 -15.13 8.90
C THR A 175 -5.16 -14.58 8.18
N ALA A 176 -6.19 -15.42 7.98
CA ALA A 176 -7.45 -15.00 7.37
C ALA A 176 -8.15 -13.89 8.17
N ASP A 177 -7.96 -13.88 9.51
CA ASP A 177 -8.55 -12.87 10.40
C ASP A 177 -7.82 -11.53 10.29
N GLU A 178 -6.50 -11.54 10.05
CA GLU A 178 -5.71 -10.31 9.87
C GLU A 178 -5.87 -9.72 8.47
N VAL A 179 -6.11 -10.58 7.45
CA VAL A 179 -6.21 -10.16 6.04
C VAL A 179 -7.52 -10.67 5.41
N PRO A 180 -8.69 -10.29 5.96
CA PRO A 180 -9.98 -10.77 5.47
C PRO A 180 -10.27 -10.39 4.01
N ASN A 181 -9.65 -9.32 3.50
CA ASN A 181 -9.79 -8.93 2.10
C ASN A 181 -9.00 -9.83 1.13
N ALA A 182 -8.02 -10.62 1.62
CA ALA A 182 -7.35 -11.66 0.83
C ALA A 182 -8.19 -12.95 0.76
N SER A 183 -9.46 -12.80 0.41
CA SER A 183 -10.37 -13.92 0.26
C SER A 183 -9.92 -14.89 -0.85
N GLU A 184 -10.37 -16.14 -0.77
CA GLU A 184 -10.12 -17.16 -1.82
C GLU A 184 -10.45 -16.63 -3.22
N GLY A 185 -11.57 -15.92 -3.37
CA GLY A 185 -12.00 -15.35 -4.65
C GLY A 185 -11.02 -14.30 -5.18
N LEU A 186 -10.51 -13.42 -4.29
CA LEU A 186 -9.48 -12.45 -4.67
C LEU A 186 -8.20 -13.17 -5.09
N VAL A 187 -7.69 -14.09 -4.26
CA VAL A 187 -6.40 -14.75 -4.50
C VAL A 187 -6.45 -15.55 -5.80
N ARG A 188 -7.53 -16.28 -6.08
CA ARG A 188 -7.73 -16.98 -7.37
C ARG A 188 -7.67 -16.03 -8.56
N THR A 189 -8.41 -14.93 -8.48
CA THR A 189 -8.42 -13.90 -9.55
C THR A 189 -7.04 -13.27 -9.70
N PHE A 190 -6.39 -12.94 -8.59
CA PHE A 190 -5.08 -12.31 -8.57
C PHE A 190 -4.03 -13.20 -9.24
N VAL A 191 -3.94 -14.48 -8.86
CA VAL A 191 -3.00 -15.46 -9.42
C VAL A 191 -3.28 -15.72 -10.91
N SER A 192 -4.53 -15.63 -11.36
CA SER A 192 -4.85 -15.75 -12.78
C SER A 192 -4.37 -14.58 -13.64
N LEU A 193 -4.28 -13.38 -13.05
CA LEU A 193 -3.85 -12.16 -13.74
C LEU A 193 -2.34 -11.89 -13.58
N PHE A 194 -1.78 -12.28 -12.46
CA PHE A 194 -0.38 -12.06 -12.10
C PHE A 194 0.26 -13.42 -11.75
N PRO A 195 1.22 -13.94 -12.53
CA PRO A 195 1.88 -15.21 -12.27
C PRO A 195 2.83 -15.11 -11.07
N CYS A 196 2.26 -15.21 -9.86
CA CYS A 196 2.94 -14.94 -8.60
C CYS A 196 2.47 -15.90 -7.48
N THR A 197 2.08 -17.10 -7.86
CA THR A 197 1.58 -18.14 -6.94
C THR A 197 2.50 -18.37 -5.75
N GLU A 198 3.81 -18.40 -5.99
CA GLU A 198 4.84 -18.59 -4.98
C GLU A 198 4.83 -17.52 -3.87
N HIS A 199 4.55 -16.26 -4.19
CA HIS A 199 4.47 -15.19 -3.17
C HIS A 199 3.37 -15.47 -2.13
N TRP A 200 2.21 -15.96 -2.59
CA TRP A 200 1.11 -16.33 -1.71
C TRP A 200 1.44 -17.58 -0.88
N ILE A 201 2.05 -18.61 -1.50
CA ILE A 201 2.47 -19.83 -0.81
C ILE A 201 3.52 -19.50 0.25
N ASN A 202 4.54 -18.72 -0.09
CA ASN A 202 5.59 -18.32 0.82
C ASN A 202 5.04 -17.52 2.02
N ALA A 203 4.03 -16.68 1.79
CA ALA A 203 3.34 -15.96 2.85
C ALA A 203 2.36 -16.84 3.66
N GLY A 204 2.30 -18.16 3.42
CA GLY A 204 1.51 -19.11 4.20
C GLY A 204 0.10 -19.41 3.67
N TYR A 205 -0.26 -18.92 2.48
CA TYR A 205 -1.57 -19.22 1.89
C TYR A 205 -1.60 -20.63 1.27
N ASP A 206 -2.55 -21.47 1.71
CA ASP A 206 -2.77 -22.79 1.12
C ASP A 206 -3.54 -22.70 -0.19
N LEU A 207 -2.83 -22.43 -1.28
CA LEU A 207 -3.44 -22.37 -2.61
C LEU A 207 -3.91 -23.72 -3.13
N LEU A 208 -3.36 -24.82 -2.63
CA LEU A 208 -3.81 -26.18 -3.05
C LEU A 208 -5.23 -26.41 -2.60
N SER A 209 -5.59 -26.07 -1.36
CA SER A 209 -6.97 -26.19 -0.88
C SER A 209 -7.91 -25.28 -1.69
N PHE A 210 -7.47 -24.11 -2.11
CA PHE A 210 -8.25 -23.18 -2.93
C PHE A 210 -8.57 -23.74 -4.32
N PHE A 211 -7.67 -24.55 -4.90
CA PHE A 211 -7.85 -25.10 -6.25
C PHE A 211 -8.46 -26.50 -6.25
N VAL A 212 -8.28 -27.30 -5.20
CA VAL A 212 -8.78 -28.67 -5.08
C VAL A 212 -10.23 -28.72 -4.61
N ALA A 213 -10.70 -27.77 -3.80
CA ALA A 213 -12.04 -27.78 -3.19
C ALA A 213 -13.24 -27.79 -4.17
N ARG A 214 -13.03 -27.70 -5.48
CA ARG A 214 -14.07 -27.85 -6.53
C ARG A 214 -13.80 -28.95 -7.56
N GLY A 215 -12.86 -29.84 -7.31
CA GLY A 215 -12.41 -30.86 -8.28
C GLY A 215 -13.19 -32.17 -8.28
N VAL A 216 -14.28 -32.30 -7.53
CA VAL A 216 -15.10 -33.53 -7.53
C VAL A 216 -16.59 -33.22 -7.65
N VAL A 217 -16.99 -32.73 -8.80
CA VAL A 217 -18.37 -32.87 -9.28
C VAL A 217 -18.26 -33.59 -10.62
N ASP A 218 -18.84 -34.76 -10.73
CA ASP A 218 -19.03 -35.60 -11.95
C ASP A 218 -17.87 -36.50 -12.40
N GLY A 219 -16.90 -36.84 -11.56
CA GLY A 219 -15.86 -37.80 -11.97
C GLY A 219 -14.93 -37.34 -13.10
N SER A 220 -15.00 -36.09 -13.48
CA SER A 220 -14.09 -35.46 -14.46
C SER A 220 -12.86 -34.91 -13.80
N LEU A 221 -11.68 -35.34 -14.25
CA LEU A 221 -10.39 -34.85 -13.84
C LEU A 221 -10.28 -33.34 -14.24
N VAL A 222 -10.33 -32.44 -13.28
CA VAL A 222 -10.07 -31.02 -13.57
C VAL A 222 -8.58 -30.89 -13.86
N ILE A 223 -8.25 -30.63 -15.13
CA ILE A 223 -6.88 -30.34 -15.54
C ILE A 223 -6.49 -28.99 -14.88
N LEU A 224 -5.64 -29.06 -13.86
CA LEU A 224 -5.06 -27.86 -13.25
C LEU A 224 -4.28 -27.07 -14.31
N PRO A 225 -4.39 -25.75 -14.32
CA PRO A 225 -3.61 -24.93 -15.26
C PRO A 225 -2.09 -25.24 -15.16
N PRO A 226 -1.34 -25.19 -16.27
CA PRO A 226 0.07 -25.61 -16.31
C PRO A 226 0.98 -24.94 -15.28
N TYR A 227 0.66 -23.74 -14.84
CA TYR A 227 1.41 -23.01 -13.83
C TYR A 227 1.21 -23.58 -12.41
N VAL A 228 0.05 -24.17 -12.10
CA VAL A 228 -0.19 -24.87 -10.82
C VAL A 228 0.56 -26.20 -10.79
N LEU A 229 0.62 -26.91 -11.92
CA LEU A 229 1.37 -28.17 -12.06
C LEU A 229 2.89 -27.95 -11.91
N ARG A 230 3.43 -26.82 -12.31
CA ARG A 230 4.84 -26.48 -12.13
C ARG A 230 5.22 -26.34 -10.66
N CYS A 231 4.40 -25.64 -9.86
CA CYS A 231 4.63 -25.48 -8.41
C CYS A 231 4.51 -26.81 -7.66
N VAL A 232 3.60 -27.70 -8.07
CA VAL A 232 3.46 -29.04 -7.45
C VAL A 232 4.63 -29.96 -7.81
N ALA A 233 5.16 -29.87 -9.03
CA ALA A 233 6.32 -30.67 -9.44
C ALA A 233 7.60 -30.28 -8.67
N ASP A 234 7.83 -28.99 -8.44
CA ASP A 234 9.01 -28.52 -7.69
C ASP A 234 8.92 -28.86 -6.20
N PHE A 235 7.72 -29.02 -5.63
CA PHE A 235 7.51 -29.40 -4.23
C PHE A 235 7.64 -30.91 -3.97
N VAL A 236 7.32 -31.75 -4.95
CA VAL A 236 7.43 -33.23 -4.84
C VAL A 236 8.89 -33.71 -4.88
N TRP A 237 9.84 -32.91 -5.37
CA TRP A 237 11.27 -33.25 -5.37
C TRP A 237 12.00 -32.87 -4.09
N LEU A 238 11.32 -32.21 -3.13
CA LEU A 238 11.90 -31.79 -1.84
C LEU A 238 11.40 -32.64 -0.65
N LEU A 239 10.56 -33.66 -0.89
CA LEU A 239 10.14 -34.70 0.06
C LEU A 239 10.70 -36.05 -0.36
#